data_8f21887dae736e3aee38320fb457f499
#
_entry.id   8f21887dae736e3aee38320fb457f499
#
_cell.length_a   1.000
_cell.length_b   1.000
_cell.length_c   1.000
_cell.angle_alpha   90.00
_cell.angle_beta   90.00
_cell.angle_gamma   90.00
#
_symmetry.space_group_name_H-M   'P 1'
#
loop_
_entity.id
_entity.type
_entity.pdbx_description
1 polymer ?
#
loop_
_entity_poly.entity_id
_entity_poly.type
_entity_poly.pdbx_seq_one_letter_code
_entity_poly.pdbx_strand_id
1 'polypeptide(L)'
;MKCKRRIDIEKFIFFINLVLLLYCLFSCKTVPTIPEKEINLSREILGKGQLSAVQLADFFITNNEHVEKEFILKFADYYIQEASMENINSDVAFAQMCLETGFLRFGGLVQPDFHNYCGLGAMDAEHPGEKFETEQLGVRAHIQHLQAYATTQDVQLNNQLIDPRYNWVHKTKLVTDIFGLTGTWATDPNYGNKIDEIISRMEVFIKNIKK
;
A
#
# COMPACT_ATOMS: atom_id res chain seq x y z
N MET A 1 52.28 21.44 -69.50
CA MET A 1 51.12 22.19 -68.95
C MET A 1 50.53 21.45 -67.78
N LYS A 2 50.76 21.91 -66.52
CA LYS A 2 50.15 21.34 -65.29
C LYS A 2 48.94 22.23 -64.90
N CYS A 3 47.74 21.75 -65.17
CA CYS A 3 46.52 22.41 -64.70
C CYS A 3 46.36 22.09 -63.22
N LYS A 4 46.61 23.06 -62.32
CA LYS A 4 46.34 22.98 -60.89
C LYS A 4 44.82 23.23 -60.68
N ARG A 5 44.07 22.19 -60.39
CA ARG A 5 42.70 22.33 -59.90
C ARG A 5 42.73 23.10 -58.59
N ARG A 6 42.27 24.33 -58.58
CA ARG A 6 42.04 25.12 -57.38
C ARG A 6 40.79 24.57 -56.73
N ILE A 7 40.95 23.85 -55.64
CA ILE A 7 39.80 23.40 -54.87
C ILE A 7 39.14 24.65 -54.31
N ASP A 8 37.84 24.80 -54.57
CA ASP A 8 37.05 25.93 -54.11
C ASP A 8 36.83 25.75 -52.61
N ILE A 9 37.65 26.40 -51.81
CA ILE A 9 37.72 26.27 -50.34
C ILE A 9 36.38 26.62 -49.71
N GLU A 10 35.65 27.54 -50.27
CA GLU A 10 34.30 27.94 -49.75
C GLU A 10 33.29 26.79 -49.89
N LYS A 11 33.29 26.09 -51.01
CA LYS A 11 32.44 24.91 -51.20
C LYS A 11 32.82 23.76 -50.28
N PHE A 12 34.09 23.59 -50.00
CA PHE A 12 34.60 22.57 -49.09
C PHE A 12 34.21 22.86 -47.63
N ILE A 13 34.32 24.15 -47.21
CA ILE A 13 33.88 24.59 -45.88
C ILE A 13 32.35 24.44 -45.73
N PHE A 14 31.58 24.79 -46.76
CA PHE A 14 30.13 24.63 -46.76
C PHE A 14 29.73 23.15 -46.64
N PHE A 15 30.42 22.25 -47.32
CA PHE A 15 30.14 20.81 -47.24
C PHE A 15 30.49 20.23 -45.88
N ILE A 16 31.58 20.67 -45.25
CA ILE A 16 31.94 20.26 -43.86
C ILE A 16 30.88 20.74 -42.84
N ASN A 17 30.44 21.98 -42.95
CA ASN A 17 29.43 22.51 -42.07
C ASN A 17 28.07 21.80 -42.24
N LEU A 18 27.70 21.45 -43.48
CA LEU A 18 26.49 20.69 -43.76
C LEU A 18 26.55 19.27 -43.18
N VAL A 19 27.70 18.59 -43.26
CA VAL A 19 27.91 17.26 -42.68
C VAL A 19 27.90 17.31 -41.17
N LEU A 20 28.50 18.33 -40.55
CA LEU A 20 28.45 18.54 -39.09
C LEU A 20 27.02 18.83 -38.62
N LEU A 21 26.24 19.62 -39.37
CA LEU A 21 24.85 19.91 -39.05
C LEU A 21 23.98 18.62 -39.12
N LEU A 22 24.20 17.78 -40.12
CA LEU A 22 23.55 16.49 -40.25
C LEU A 22 23.92 15.51 -39.11
N TYR A 23 25.18 15.52 -38.65
CA TYR A 23 25.62 14.71 -37.51
C TYR A 23 24.96 15.13 -36.22
N CYS A 24 24.70 16.43 -36.00
CA CYS A 24 23.98 16.92 -34.81
C CYS A 24 22.50 16.52 -34.83
N LEU A 25 21.87 16.37 -35.99
CA LEU A 25 20.45 15.97 -36.10
C LEU A 25 20.23 14.46 -35.86
N PHE A 26 21.25 13.62 -36.04
CA PHE A 26 21.14 12.16 -35.80
C PHE A 26 21.65 11.72 -34.45
N SER A 27 22.15 12.62 -33.59
CA SER A 27 22.67 12.30 -32.26
C SER A 27 21.62 12.42 -31.17
N CYS A 28 20.34 12.31 -31.50
CA CYS A 28 19.31 12.10 -30.49
C CYS A 28 19.39 10.62 -30.04
N LYS A 29 20.32 10.32 -29.14
CA LYS A 29 20.32 9.03 -28.44
C LYS A 29 19.05 9.02 -27.63
N THR A 30 18.05 8.24 -28.06
CA THR A 30 16.95 7.82 -27.19
C THR A 30 17.61 7.14 -25.99
N VAL A 31 17.60 7.83 -24.84
CA VAL A 31 17.96 7.21 -23.56
C VAL A 31 16.99 6.03 -23.42
N PRO A 32 17.49 4.79 -23.28
CA PRO A 32 16.61 3.67 -23.05
C PRO A 32 15.82 3.97 -21.76
N THR A 33 14.54 4.18 -21.88
CA THR A 33 13.64 4.24 -20.73
C THR A 33 13.70 2.85 -20.11
N ILE A 34 14.36 2.73 -18.95
CA ILE A 34 14.25 1.52 -18.13
C ILE A 34 12.75 1.36 -17.87
N PRO A 35 12.14 0.21 -18.22
CA PRO A 35 10.73 0.03 -17.96
C PRO A 35 10.50 0.25 -16.46
N GLU A 36 9.69 1.25 -16.13
CA GLU A 36 9.30 1.56 -14.76
C GLU A 36 8.67 0.29 -14.19
N LYS A 37 9.29 -0.28 -13.15
CA LYS A 37 8.79 -1.51 -12.53
C LYS A 37 7.37 -1.22 -12.04
N GLU A 38 6.40 -1.83 -12.66
CA GLU A 38 5.01 -1.67 -12.30
C GLU A 38 4.82 -2.13 -10.86
N ILE A 39 4.35 -1.22 -10.00
CA ILE A 39 4.02 -1.56 -8.62
C ILE A 39 2.67 -2.24 -8.66
N ASN A 40 2.66 -3.51 -8.30
CA ASN A 40 1.46 -4.32 -8.14
C ASN A 40 1.48 -4.88 -6.71
N LEU A 41 0.65 -4.32 -5.85
CA LEU A 41 0.52 -4.74 -4.46
C LEU A 41 -0.29 -6.04 -4.41
N SER A 42 0.10 -6.95 -3.53
CA SER A 42 -0.63 -8.20 -3.35
C SER A 42 -1.99 -7.96 -2.67
N ARG A 43 -3.00 -8.72 -3.08
CA ARG A 43 -4.33 -8.81 -2.44
C ARG A 43 -4.43 -9.96 -1.45
N GLU A 44 -3.40 -10.80 -1.36
CA GLU A 44 -3.31 -11.88 -0.39
C GLU A 44 -3.18 -11.33 1.03
N ILE A 45 -3.89 -11.95 1.98
CA ILE A 45 -3.83 -11.55 3.40
C ILE A 45 -2.51 -11.97 4.03
N LEU A 46 -2.02 -13.19 3.69
CA LEU A 46 -0.74 -13.66 4.14
C LEU A 46 0.40 -13.09 3.30
N GLY A 47 1.55 -12.89 3.93
CA GLY A 47 2.77 -12.45 3.29
C GLY A 47 3.26 -11.10 3.78
N LYS A 48 4.22 -10.53 3.06
CA LYS A 48 4.84 -9.24 3.42
C LYS A 48 4.27 -8.11 2.58
N GLY A 49 3.88 -7.01 3.23
CA GLY A 49 3.59 -5.76 2.55
C GLY A 49 4.83 -5.17 1.86
N GLN A 50 4.62 -4.38 0.84
CA GLN A 50 5.68 -3.79 0.01
C GLN A 50 5.94 -2.32 0.34
N LEU A 51 4.97 -1.64 0.97
CA LEU A 51 5.05 -0.21 1.25
C LEU A 51 5.77 0.05 2.58
N SER A 52 6.57 1.11 2.60
CA SER A 52 7.19 1.62 3.83
C SER A 52 6.18 2.42 4.66
N ALA A 53 6.48 2.63 5.95
CA ALA A 53 5.67 3.48 6.83
C ALA A 53 5.50 4.90 6.27
N VAL A 54 6.54 5.46 5.64
CA VAL A 54 6.47 6.78 4.99
C VAL A 54 5.46 6.77 3.84
N GLN A 55 5.49 5.75 2.99
CA GLN A 55 4.58 5.64 1.84
C GLN A 55 3.12 5.46 2.28
N LEU A 56 2.87 4.62 3.30
CA LEU A 56 1.54 4.44 3.88
C LEU A 56 1.04 5.74 4.53
N ALA A 57 1.89 6.42 5.30
CA ALA A 57 1.54 7.68 5.95
C ALA A 57 1.27 8.80 4.94
N ASP A 58 2.10 8.96 3.92
CA ASP A 58 1.92 9.97 2.88
C ASP A 58 0.63 9.71 2.08
N PHE A 59 0.34 8.46 1.72
CA PHE A 59 -0.95 8.09 1.13
C PHE A 59 -2.12 8.44 2.05
N PHE A 60 -2.04 8.09 3.34
CA PHE A 60 -3.10 8.37 4.30
C PHE A 60 -3.41 9.87 4.39
N ILE A 61 -2.38 10.73 4.50
CA ILE A 61 -2.53 12.19 4.61
C ILE A 61 -3.25 12.78 3.39
N THR A 62 -3.05 12.23 2.19
CA THR A 62 -3.81 12.67 1.00
C THR A 62 -5.32 12.40 1.12
N ASN A 63 -5.73 11.52 2.02
CA ASN A 63 -7.13 11.15 2.25
C ASN A 63 -7.71 11.77 3.53
N ASN A 64 -6.86 12.09 4.51
CA ASN A 64 -7.26 12.79 5.74
C ASN A 64 -6.11 13.69 6.24
N GLU A 65 -6.10 14.94 5.80
CA GLU A 65 -5.09 15.95 6.15
C GLU A 65 -5.20 16.48 7.60
N HIS A 66 -6.29 16.14 8.31
CA HIS A 66 -6.50 16.59 9.70
C HIS A 66 -5.74 15.74 10.72
N VAL A 67 -5.16 14.62 10.32
CA VAL A 67 -4.34 13.77 11.18
C VAL A 67 -2.88 14.21 11.09
N GLU A 68 -2.24 14.38 12.25
CA GLU A 68 -0.82 14.76 12.31
C GLU A 68 0.05 13.71 11.62
N LYS A 69 0.92 14.16 10.70
CA LYS A 69 1.78 13.26 9.91
C LYS A 69 2.69 12.39 10.78
N GLU A 70 3.22 12.94 11.86
CA GLU A 70 4.08 12.19 12.78
C GLU A 70 3.33 11.05 13.46
N PHE A 71 2.07 11.30 13.87
CA PHE A 71 1.21 10.26 14.41
C PHE A 71 0.97 9.14 13.41
N ILE A 72 0.55 9.47 12.18
CA ILE A 72 0.22 8.45 11.19
C ILE A 72 1.47 7.68 10.70
N LEU A 73 2.63 8.31 10.70
CA LEU A 73 3.90 7.63 10.40
C LEU A 73 4.21 6.55 11.45
N LYS A 74 4.10 6.87 12.74
CA LYS A 74 4.25 5.90 13.84
C LYS A 74 3.18 4.82 13.79
N PHE A 75 1.95 5.19 13.47
CA PHE A 75 0.83 4.27 13.36
C PHE A 75 1.01 3.28 12.19
N ALA A 76 1.47 3.74 11.03
CA ALA A 76 1.82 2.88 9.90
C ALA A 76 2.97 1.92 10.23
N ASP A 77 3.95 2.38 11.02
CA ASP A 77 5.03 1.53 11.49
C ASP A 77 4.54 0.41 12.43
N TYR A 78 3.55 0.68 13.28
CA TYR A 78 2.88 -0.38 14.06
C TYR A 78 2.25 -1.43 13.17
N TYR A 79 1.55 -1.04 12.08
CA TYR A 79 1.00 -2.01 11.13
C TYR A 79 2.07 -2.88 10.50
N ILE A 80 3.22 -2.31 10.10
CA ILE A 80 4.32 -3.06 9.50
C ILE A 80 4.94 -4.02 10.51
N GLN A 81 5.19 -3.57 11.75
CA GLN A 81 5.80 -4.38 12.79
C GLN A 81 4.90 -5.55 13.20
N GLU A 82 3.65 -5.28 13.58
CA GLU A 82 2.72 -6.31 14.03
C GLU A 82 2.37 -7.30 12.91
N ALA A 83 2.19 -6.81 11.69
CA ALA A 83 1.94 -7.65 10.52
C ALA A 83 3.12 -8.57 10.18
N SER A 84 4.34 -8.04 10.29
CA SER A 84 5.57 -8.82 10.07
C SER A 84 5.72 -9.98 11.07
N MET A 85 5.29 -9.79 12.31
CA MET A 85 5.35 -10.83 13.34
C MET A 85 4.41 -12.01 13.01
N GLU A 86 3.24 -11.73 12.45
CA GLU A 86 2.20 -12.74 12.22
C GLU A 86 2.10 -13.17 10.73
N ASN A 87 3.08 -12.82 9.90
CA ASN A 87 3.09 -13.08 8.45
C ASN A 87 1.84 -12.56 7.73
N ILE A 88 1.38 -11.37 8.12
CA ILE A 88 0.26 -10.67 7.49
C ILE A 88 0.80 -9.60 6.56
N ASN A 89 0.11 -9.37 5.45
CA ASN A 89 0.38 -8.30 4.50
C ASN A 89 -0.04 -6.95 5.09
N SER A 90 0.95 -6.14 5.50
CA SER A 90 0.70 -4.83 6.09
C SER A 90 -0.04 -3.86 5.17
N ASP A 91 0.12 -3.97 3.85
CA ASP A 91 -0.57 -3.10 2.89
C ASP A 91 -2.07 -3.39 2.89
N VAL A 92 -2.44 -4.67 2.94
CA VAL A 92 -3.83 -5.13 3.06
C VAL A 92 -4.43 -4.71 4.39
N ALA A 93 -3.75 -4.97 5.50
CA ALA A 93 -4.24 -4.62 6.83
C ALA A 93 -4.43 -3.10 6.99
N PHE A 94 -3.50 -2.31 6.48
CA PHE A 94 -3.60 -0.85 6.50
C PHE A 94 -4.73 -0.33 5.61
N ALA A 95 -4.93 -0.91 4.42
CA ALA A 95 -6.05 -0.57 3.54
C ALA A 95 -7.40 -0.91 4.19
N GLN A 96 -7.49 -2.06 4.85
CA GLN A 96 -8.70 -2.45 5.59
C GLN A 96 -8.98 -1.47 6.74
N MET A 97 -7.98 -1.10 7.55
CA MET A 97 -8.11 -0.07 8.58
C MET A 97 -8.63 1.26 8.01
N CYS A 98 -8.09 1.70 6.87
CA CYS A 98 -8.59 2.90 6.21
C CYS A 98 -10.08 2.81 5.85
N LEU A 99 -10.53 1.65 5.38
CA LEU A 99 -11.94 1.39 5.10
C LEU A 99 -12.79 1.42 6.36
N GLU A 100 -12.42 0.62 7.37
CA GLU A 100 -13.20 0.41 8.61
C GLU A 100 -13.36 1.68 9.42
N THR A 101 -12.34 2.53 9.46
CA THR A 101 -12.34 3.77 10.23
C THR A 101 -12.69 5.02 9.42
N GLY A 102 -12.90 4.87 8.09
CA GLY A 102 -13.01 6.02 7.19
C GLY A 102 -11.77 6.91 7.25
N PHE A 103 -10.57 6.33 7.20
CA PHE A 103 -9.29 7.02 7.40
C PHE A 103 -9.22 7.74 8.76
N LEU A 104 -9.49 7.02 9.83
CA LEU A 104 -9.51 7.50 11.24
C LEU A 104 -10.48 8.65 11.51
N ARG A 105 -11.50 8.84 10.68
CA ARG A 105 -12.61 9.77 11.00
C ARG A 105 -13.61 9.16 11.95
N PHE A 106 -13.67 7.84 11.96
CA PHE A 106 -14.68 7.08 12.71
C PHE A 106 -16.11 7.53 12.30
N GLY A 107 -17.10 7.36 13.12
CA GLY A 107 -18.47 7.78 12.79
C GLY A 107 -19.50 6.68 12.97
N GLY A 108 -19.05 5.49 13.38
CA GLY A 108 -19.86 4.35 13.77
C GLY A 108 -19.93 4.20 15.30
N LEU A 109 -20.10 2.95 15.71
CA LEU A 109 -20.17 2.56 17.13
C LEU A 109 -18.81 2.70 17.83
N VAL A 110 -17.72 2.34 17.11
CA VAL A 110 -16.36 2.44 17.63
C VAL A 110 -15.93 3.90 17.70
N GLN A 111 -15.45 4.31 18.88
CA GLN A 111 -14.93 5.64 19.11
C GLN A 111 -13.39 5.67 18.99
N PRO A 112 -12.77 6.84 18.70
CA PRO A 112 -11.32 6.96 18.54
C PRO A 112 -10.51 6.43 19.73
N ASP A 113 -10.98 6.67 20.96
CA ASP A 113 -10.33 6.25 22.21
C ASP A 113 -10.44 4.73 22.50
N PHE A 114 -11.14 3.97 21.65
CA PHE A 114 -11.19 2.51 21.75
C PHE A 114 -9.96 1.84 21.15
N HIS A 115 -9.18 2.54 20.34
CA HIS A 115 -8.05 1.99 19.58
C HIS A 115 -8.43 0.74 18.78
N ASN A 116 -9.70 0.64 18.37
CA ASN A 116 -10.25 -0.47 17.61
C ASN A 116 -10.37 -0.07 16.14
N TYR A 117 -9.50 -0.61 15.33
CA TYR A 117 -9.30 -0.16 13.94
C TYR A 117 -9.96 -1.06 12.90
N CYS A 118 -10.72 -2.04 13.33
CA CYS A 118 -11.38 -3.01 12.45
C CYS A 118 -12.82 -3.36 12.89
N GLY A 119 -13.41 -2.58 13.79
CA GLY A 119 -14.76 -2.82 14.26
C GLY A 119 -14.92 -4.07 15.12
N LEU A 120 -13.82 -4.59 15.70
CA LEU A 120 -13.82 -5.84 16.44
C LEU A 120 -14.85 -5.82 17.58
N GLY A 121 -15.80 -6.77 17.57
CA GLY A 121 -16.83 -6.90 18.58
C GLY A 121 -17.97 -5.88 18.50
N ALA A 122 -17.95 -4.93 17.56
CA ALA A 122 -19.01 -3.95 17.40
C ALA A 122 -20.27 -4.59 16.79
N MET A 123 -21.41 -4.45 17.48
CA MET A 123 -22.71 -4.99 17.05
C MET A 123 -23.81 -3.93 17.10
N ASP A 124 -23.94 -3.24 18.22
CA ASP A 124 -24.97 -2.24 18.50
C ASP A 124 -24.50 -1.24 19.57
N ALA A 125 -25.36 -0.34 20.00
CA ALA A 125 -25.02 0.68 21.00
C ALA A 125 -24.68 0.12 22.40
N GLU A 126 -25.18 -1.08 22.75
CA GLU A 126 -24.88 -1.77 24.02
C GLU A 126 -23.56 -2.56 23.89
N HIS A 127 -23.17 -2.91 22.65
CA HIS A 127 -21.93 -3.62 22.30
C HIS A 127 -21.15 -2.82 21.25
N PRO A 128 -20.55 -1.68 21.62
CA PRO A 128 -19.95 -0.74 20.68
C PRO A 128 -18.59 -1.20 20.12
N GLY A 129 -18.11 -2.35 20.57
CA GLY A 129 -16.84 -2.95 20.16
C GLY A 129 -15.81 -3.03 21.28
N GLU A 130 -14.75 -3.77 21.02
CA GLU A 130 -13.63 -3.94 21.94
C GLU A 130 -12.84 -2.63 22.11
N LYS A 131 -12.23 -2.47 23.30
CA LYS A 131 -11.37 -1.34 23.63
C LYS A 131 -9.98 -1.82 24.01
N PHE A 132 -8.97 -1.27 23.39
CA PHE A 132 -7.56 -1.59 23.63
C PHE A 132 -6.85 -0.45 24.35
N GLU A 133 -5.83 -0.77 25.15
CA GLU A 133 -5.15 0.19 26.00
C GLU A 133 -4.31 1.20 25.19
N THR A 134 -3.74 0.77 24.06
CA THR A 134 -2.89 1.60 23.20
C THR A 134 -3.19 1.36 21.73
N GLU A 135 -2.76 2.31 20.88
CA GLU A 135 -2.86 2.20 19.43
C GLU A 135 -2.19 0.91 18.93
N GLN A 136 -1.00 0.59 19.44
CA GLN A 136 -0.26 -0.60 19.02
C GLN A 136 -0.99 -1.89 19.37
N LEU A 137 -1.61 -1.98 20.55
CA LEU A 137 -2.39 -3.15 20.95
C LEU A 137 -3.65 -3.30 20.09
N GLY A 138 -4.29 -2.21 19.72
CA GLY A 138 -5.41 -2.23 18.78
C GLY A 138 -5.01 -2.68 17.38
N VAL A 139 -3.85 -2.24 16.89
CA VAL A 139 -3.27 -2.73 15.63
C VAL A 139 -2.95 -4.22 15.74
N ARG A 140 -2.32 -4.67 16.83
CA ARG A 140 -2.05 -6.10 17.07
C ARG A 140 -3.31 -6.94 17.05
N ALA A 141 -4.38 -6.50 17.72
CA ALA A 141 -5.65 -7.22 17.71
C ALA A 141 -6.22 -7.35 16.28
N HIS A 142 -6.15 -6.29 15.48
CA HIS A 142 -6.57 -6.33 14.08
C HIS A 142 -5.72 -7.34 13.26
N ILE A 143 -4.40 -7.30 13.39
CA ILE A 143 -3.50 -8.23 12.69
C ILE A 143 -3.77 -9.68 13.10
N GLN A 144 -3.95 -9.96 14.39
CA GLN A 144 -4.29 -11.29 14.89
C GLN A 144 -5.64 -11.76 14.37
N HIS A 145 -6.62 -10.87 14.26
CA HIS A 145 -7.92 -11.21 13.69
C HIS A 145 -7.82 -11.60 12.22
N LEU A 146 -7.04 -10.85 11.42
CA LEU A 146 -6.75 -11.22 10.03
C LEU A 146 -6.02 -12.57 9.93
N GLN A 147 -5.05 -12.83 10.82
CA GLN A 147 -4.36 -14.10 10.87
C GLN A 147 -5.33 -15.25 11.19
N ALA A 148 -6.28 -15.04 12.11
CA ALA A 148 -7.29 -16.04 12.43
C ALA A 148 -8.19 -16.39 11.24
N TYR A 149 -8.49 -15.42 10.36
CA TYR A 149 -9.24 -15.67 9.13
C TYR A 149 -8.42 -16.41 8.06
N ALA A 150 -7.12 -16.14 7.99
CA ALA A 150 -6.27 -16.58 6.87
C ALA A 150 -5.48 -17.86 7.14
N THR A 151 -5.49 -18.36 8.38
CA THR A 151 -4.69 -19.55 8.78
C THR A 151 -5.55 -20.64 9.40
N THR A 152 -4.94 -21.80 9.61
CA THR A 152 -5.51 -22.95 10.30
C THR A 152 -4.99 -23.02 11.74
N GLN A 153 -5.66 -23.80 12.62
CA GLN A 153 -5.36 -23.88 14.06
C GLN A 153 -3.94 -24.32 14.42
N ASP A 154 -3.22 -24.94 13.51
CA ASP A 154 -1.82 -25.34 13.67
C ASP A 154 -0.85 -24.16 13.57
N VAL A 155 -1.27 -23.03 13.00
CA VAL A 155 -0.46 -21.80 12.95
C VAL A 155 -0.62 -21.03 14.25
N GLN A 156 0.48 -20.87 14.99
CA GLN A 156 0.48 -20.17 16.27
C GLN A 156 0.83 -18.70 16.09
N LEU A 157 0.33 -17.84 16.99
CA LEU A 157 0.74 -16.45 17.10
C LEU A 157 2.18 -16.34 17.61
N ASN A 158 2.92 -15.36 17.08
CA ASN A 158 4.25 -15.02 17.56
C ASN A 158 4.20 -13.96 18.69
N ASN A 159 3.17 -13.13 18.71
CA ASN A 159 2.93 -12.15 19.76
C ASN A 159 1.90 -12.64 20.78
N GLN A 160 1.91 -12.04 21.96
CA GLN A 160 0.86 -12.26 22.96
C GLN A 160 -0.52 -12.02 22.33
N LEU A 161 -1.44 -12.95 22.57
CA LEU A 161 -2.83 -12.84 22.12
C LEU A 161 -3.51 -11.62 22.78
N ILE A 162 -4.03 -10.73 21.96
CA ILE A 162 -4.80 -9.54 22.36
C ILE A 162 -6.23 -9.60 21.80
N ASP A 163 -6.43 -10.19 20.61
CA ASP A 163 -7.76 -10.34 20.00
C ASP A 163 -8.64 -11.29 20.83
N PRO A 164 -9.70 -10.83 21.51
CA PRO A 164 -10.54 -11.69 22.34
C PRO A 164 -11.39 -12.66 21.50
N ARG A 165 -11.51 -12.43 20.20
CA ARG A 165 -12.30 -13.26 19.28
C ARG A 165 -11.43 -14.25 18.47
N TYR A 166 -10.11 -14.18 18.60
CA TYR A 166 -9.16 -15.00 17.84
C TYR A 166 -9.52 -16.50 17.86
N ASN A 167 -9.63 -17.10 19.04
CA ASN A 167 -9.92 -18.53 19.19
C ASN A 167 -11.31 -18.94 18.69
N TRP A 168 -12.24 -18.00 18.56
CA TRP A 168 -13.56 -18.26 18.01
C TRP A 168 -13.52 -18.33 16.48
N VAL A 169 -12.72 -17.50 15.83
CA VAL A 169 -12.53 -17.45 14.37
C VAL A 169 -11.52 -18.47 13.89
N HIS A 170 -10.39 -18.62 14.61
CA HIS A 170 -9.24 -19.45 14.23
C HIS A 170 -9.52 -20.94 14.39
N LYS A 171 -10.43 -21.47 13.59
CA LYS A 171 -10.81 -22.89 13.58
C LYS A 171 -10.48 -23.55 12.25
N THR A 172 -10.78 -22.87 11.17
CA THR A 172 -10.50 -23.31 9.81
C THR A 172 -10.09 -22.09 9.00
N LYS A 173 -9.19 -22.27 8.05
CA LYS A 173 -8.86 -21.18 7.12
C LYS A 173 -10.12 -20.77 6.36
N LEU A 174 -10.56 -19.53 6.55
CA LEU A 174 -11.76 -19.00 5.93
C LEU A 174 -11.48 -18.33 4.59
N VAL A 175 -10.34 -17.63 4.48
CA VAL A 175 -10.01 -16.77 3.35
C VAL A 175 -8.53 -16.84 2.97
N THR A 176 -8.20 -16.46 1.74
CA THR A 176 -6.81 -16.30 1.27
C THR A 176 -6.47 -14.86 0.97
N ASP A 177 -7.45 -14.11 0.50
CA ASP A 177 -7.31 -12.75 -0.02
C ASP A 177 -8.44 -11.84 0.45
N ILE A 178 -8.35 -10.55 0.08
CA ILE A 178 -9.34 -9.53 0.48
C ILE A 178 -10.74 -9.81 -0.05
N PHE A 179 -10.90 -10.51 -1.18
CA PHE A 179 -12.21 -10.78 -1.77
C PHE A 179 -12.97 -11.83 -0.95
N GLY A 180 -12.25 -12.79 -0.37
CA GLY A 180 -12.79 -13.77 0.55
C GLY A 180 -13.35 -13.17 1.86
N LEU A 181 -12.95 -11.96 2.23
CA LEU A 181 -13.50 -11.23 3.39
C LEU A 181 -14.97 -10.81 3.18
N THR A 182 -15.43 -10.73 1.92
CA THR A 182 -16.84 -10.49 1.59
C THR A 182 -17.71 -11.65 2.07
N GLY A 183 -18.68 -11.36 2.92
CA GLY A 183 -19.61 -12.36 3.48
C GLY A 183 -19.02 -13.19 4.64
N THR A 184 -17.72 -13.06 4.96
CA THR A 184 -17.08 -13.71 6.10
C THR A 184 -16.71 -12.71 7.18
N TRP A 185 -16.01 -11.63 6.84
CA TRP A 185 -15.69 -10.51 7.73
C TRP A 185 -16.85 -9.52 7.81
N ALA A 186 -17.38 -9.10 6.68
CA ALA A 186 -18.46 -8.13 6.58
C ALA A 186 -19.57 -8.63 5.64
N THR A 187 -20.81 -8.25 5.97
CA THR A 187 -22.00 -8.59 5.17
C THR A 187 -22.17 -7.76 3.89
N ASP A 188 -21.40 -6.67 3.76
CA ASP A 188 -21.41 -5.83 2.56
C ASP A 188 -20.92 -6.65 1.34
N PRO A 189 -21.72 -6.82 0.28
CA PRO A 189 -21.36 -7.61 -0.89
C PRO A 189 -20.18 -7.02 -1.69
N ASN A 190 -19.83 -5.75 -1.45
CA ASN A 190 -18.72 -5.07 -2.10
C ASN A 190 -17.50 -4.89 -1.19
N TYR A 191 -17.45 -5.56 -0.03
CA TYR A 191 -16.42 -5.32 0.97
C TYR A 191 -15.00 -5.50 0.43
N GLY A 192 -14.70 -6.65 -0.15
CA GLY A 192 -13.39 -6.92 -0.76
C GLY A 192 -13.04 -5.95 -1.88
N ASN A 193 -14.02 -5.56 -2.71
CA ASN A 193 -13.81 -4.58 -3.78
C ASN A 193 -13.48 -3.17 -3.23
N LYS A 194 -14.06 -2.78 -2.09
CA LYS A 194 -13.73 -1.51 -1.43
C LYS A 194 -12.29 -1.49 -0.89
N ILE A 195 -11.81 -2.61 -0.36
CA ILE A 195 -10.40 -2.74 0.04
C ILE A 195 -9.50 -2.69 -1.21
N ASP A 196 -9.85 -3.41 -2.28
CA ASP A 196 -9.11 -3.39 -3.54
C ASP A 196 -9.02 -1.98 -4.15
N GLU A 197 -10.08 -1.20 -4.07
CA GLU A 197 -10.07 0.21 -4.52
C GLU A 197 -9.04 1.02 -3.73
N ILE A 198 -8.94 0.86 -2.41
CA ILE A 198 -7.94 1.56 -1.59
C ILE A 198 -6.54 1.12 -1.98
N ILE A 199 -6.29 -0.20 -2.14
CA ILE A 199 -4.98 -0.72 -2.55
C ILE A 199 -4.60 -0.20 -3.94
N SER A 200 -5.52 -0.18 -4.89
CA SER A 200 -5.31 0.36 -6.24
C SER A 200 -4.98 1.86 -6.21
N ARG A 201 -5.60 2.62 -5.32
CA ARG A 201 -5.26 4.04 -5.09
C ARG A 201 -3.86 4.20 -4.47
N MET A 202 -3.42 3.29 -3.58
CA MET A 202 -2.04 3.27 -3.08
C MET A 202 -1.05 3.04 -4.22
N GLU A 203 -1.30 2.10 -5.13
CA GLU A 203 -0.45 1.83 -6.31
C GLU A 203 -0.31 3.08 -7.19
N VAL A 204 -1.43 3.74 -7.50
CA VAL A 204 -1.43 4.98 -8.29
C VAL A 204 -0.66 6.10 -7.58
N PHE A 205 -0.87 6.26 -6.27
CA PHE A 205 -0.17 7.25 -5.46
C PHE A 205 1.35 7.04 -5.50
N ILE A 206 1.82 5.80 -5.26
CA ILE A 206 3.26 5.47 -5.27
C ILE A 206 3.88 5.67 -6.66
N LYS A 207 3.14 5.39 -7.73
CA LYS A 207 3.58 5.64 -9.11
C LYS A 207 3.79 7.14 -9.37
N ASN A 208 2.97 7.98 -8.78
CA ASN A 208 3.02 9.44 -8.99
C ASN A 208 4.13 10.13 -8.20
N ILE A 209 4.47 9.65 -6.99
CA ILE A 209 5.56 10.26 -6.19
C ILE A 209 6.96 9.83 -6.63
N LYS A 210 7.09 8.82 -7.50
CA LYS A 210 8.37 8.36 -8.07
C LYS A 210 8.76 9.11 -9.36
N LYS A 211 7.89 9.96 -9.88
CA LYS A 211 8.13 10.83 -11.04
C LYS A 211 8.71 12.16 -10.62
#